data_8f8e3c1fce77619fb2f2c6e1fa6e3efb
#
_entry.id   8f8e3c1fce77619fb2f2c6e1fa6e3efb
#
_cell.length_a   1.000
_cell.length_b   1.000
_cell.length_c   1.000
_cell.angle_alpha   90.00
_cell.angle_beta   90.00
_cell.angle_gamma   90.00
#
_symmetry.space_group_name_H-M   'P 1'
#
loop_
_entity.id
_entity.type
_entity.pdbx_description
1 polymer ?
#
loop_
_entity_poly.entity_id
_entity_poly.type
_entity_poly.pdbx_seq_one_letter_code
_entity_poly.pdbx_strand_id
1 'polypeptide(L)'
;MSDKQLIYKFDYEGVRFIFLWTGAYDYRDPSGWGATRPPYEAQIEQMQKWLDEAKAQGTKKVFISFHSPVFARSGMGAIPADQNPRKAIAAYAKDLDIVVFNGHVHTTELYQVDGVKYLMLGGGGAEQDPILPGRTHMKVPDGYPPGQYWKGASPIEEYNYVLVDVKPGKPTAFTLNRFRPGSAEPFATVELFK
;
A
#
# COMPACT_ATOMS: atom_id res chain seq x y z
N MET A 1 -3.63 -12.50 -22.98
CA MET A 1 -2.88 -12.62 -21.70
C MET A 1 -3.69 -13.53 -20.82
N SER A 2 -3.11 -14.57 -20.26
CA SER A 2 -3.87 -15.45 -19.33
C SER A 2 -4.10 -14.70 -18.03
N ASP A 3 -5.25 -14.91 -17.38
CA ASP A 3 -5.64 -14.28 -16.10
C ASP A 3 -4.60 -14.45 -14.99
N LYS A 4 -3.70 -15.41 -15.14
CA LYS A 4 -2.58 -15.67 -14.24
C LYS A 4 -1.48 -14.62 -14.23
N GLN A 5 -1.49 -13.65 -15.16
CA GLN A 5 -0.47 -12.61 -15.27
C GLN A 5 -0.83 -11.32 -14.49
N LEU A 6 -2.04 -11.21 -13.96
CA LEU A 6 -2.50 -10.03 -13.23
C LEU A 6 -2.07 -10.02 -11.75
N ILE A 7 -1.76 -11.20 -11.22
CA ILE A 7 -1.17 -11.34 -9.89
C ILE A 7 0.10 -12.18 -10.01
N TYR A 8 1.15 -11.77 -9.33
CA TYR A 8 2.42 -12.47 -9.39
C TYR A 8 3.29 -12.20 -8.17
N LYS A 9 4.30 -13.03 -8.00
CA LYS A 9 5.39 -12.80 -7.04
C LYS A 9 6.75 -12.99 -7.71
N PHE A 10 7.76 -12.41 -7.12
CA PHE A 10 9.16 -12.76 -7.34
C PHE A 10 9.98 -12.52 -6.08
N ASP A 11 11.14 -13.14 -6.02
CA ASP A 11 12.09 -12.94 -4.94
C ASP A 11 13.34 -12.25 -5.51
N TYR A 12 13.83 -11.24 -4.81
CA TYR A 12 15.05 -10.54 -5.14
C TYR A 12 15.81 -10.16 -3.87
N GLU A 13 17.09 -10.55 -3.79
CA GLU A 13 17.98 -10.25 -2.67
C GLU A 13 17.39 -10.51 -1.28
N GLY A 14 16.68 -11.63 -1.12
CA GLY A 14 16.09 -12.03 0.16
C GLY A 14 14.80 -11.33 0.53
N VAL A 15 14.23 -10.56 -0.38
CA VAL A 15 12.92 -9.93 -0.27
C VAL A 15 11.94 -10.61 -1.22
N ARG A 16 10.76 -10.93 -0.73
CA ARG A 16 9.64 -11.35 -1.57
C ARG A 16 8.77 -10.18 -1.94
N PHE A 17 8.50 -10.04 -3.23
CA PHE A 17 7.58 -9.07 -3.81
C PHE A 17 6.31 -9.78 -4.26
N ILE A 18 5.15 -9.29 -3.82
CA ILE A 18 3.83 -9.81 -4.17
C ILE A 18 3.01 -8.67 -4.77
N PHE A 19 2.43 -8.91 -5.94
CA PHE A 19 1.57 -7.96 -6.63
C PHE A 19 0.18 -8.54 -6.79
N LEU A 20 -0.83 -7.80 -6.30
CA LEU A 20 -2.23 -8.17 -6.41
C LEU A 20 -2.97 -7.18 -7.29
N TRP A 21 -4.00 -7.67 -7.94
CA TRP A 21 -4.90 -6.85 -8.73
C TRP A 21 -6.12 -6.44 -7.91
N THR A 22 -6.04 -5.31 -7.26
CA THR A 22 -7.20 -4.68 -6.62
C THR A 22 -7.74 -3.56 -7.48
N GLY A 23 -7.91 -3.82 -8.78
CA GLY A 23 -8.25 -2.82 -9.80
C GLY A 23 -9.32 -1.83 -9.36
N ALA A 24 -9.28 -0.65 -9.95
CA ALA A 24 -10.12 0.47 -9.64
C ALA A 24 -11.60 0.07 -9.50
N TYR A 25 -12.20 0.56 -8.49
CA TYR A 25 -13.60 0.86 -8.24
C TYR A 25 -14.62 -0.26 -8.25
N ASP A 26 -14.53 -1.28 -9.11
CA ASP A 26 -15.65 -2.20 -9.13
C ASP A 26 -15.26 -3.61 -9.51
N TYR A 27 -14.80 -4.34 -8.49
CA TYR A 27 -14.85 -5.78 -8.55
C TYR A 27 -16.29 -6.30 -8.71
N ARG A 28 -17.32 -5.45 -8.61
CA ARG A 28 -18.75 -5.72 -8.87
C ARG A 28 -19.17 -5.32 -10.28
N ASP A 29 -18.36 -4.61 -11.03
CA ASP A 29 -18.70 -4.24 -12.40
C ASP A 29 -18.49 -5.42 -13.35
N PRO A 30 -19.58 -6.08 -13.80
CA PRO A 30 -19.47 -7.18 -14.77
C PRO A 30 -19.19 -6.67 -16.19
N SER A 31 -19.19 -5.35 -16.44
CA SER A 31 -19.30 -4.80 -17.79
C SER A 31 -17.99 -4.52 -18.50
N GLY A 32 -16.83 -4.64 -17.84
CA GLY A 32 -15.60 -4.28 -18.51
C GLY A 32 -14.38 -5.08 -18.09
N TRP A 33 -13.79 -4.67 -17.03
CA TRP A 33 -12.54 -5.26 -16.55
C TRP A 33 -12.74 -6.41 -15.56
N GLY A 34 -13.98 -6.56 -15.06
CA GLY A 34 -14.32 -7.55 -14.03
C GLY A 34 -14.28 -9.00 -14.47
N ALA A 35 -14.57 -9.26 -15.75
CA ALA A 35 -14.65 -10.64 -16.27
C ALA A 35 -13.30 -11.34 -16.44
N THR A 36 -12.20 -10.60 -16.45
CA THR A 36 -10.85 -11.14 -16.73
C THR A 36 -9.93 -11.17 -15.52
N ARG A 37 -10.35 -10.61 -14.39
CA ARG A 37 -9.54 -10.61 -13.16
C ARG A 37 -9.86 -11.80 -12.26
N PRO A 38 -8.89 -12.35 -11.54
CA PRO A 38 -9.17 -13.35 -10.52
C PRO A 38 -10.13 -12.77 -9.47
N PRO A 39 -11.12 -13.54 -8.98
CA PRO A 39 -11.92 -13.13 -7.84
C PRO A 39 -11.06 -12.67 -6.68
N TYR A 40 -11.54 -11.72 -5.92
CA TYR A 40 -10.76 -11.11 -4.83
C TYR A 40 -10.32 -12.16 -3.80
N GLU A 41 -11.22 -13.04 -3.42
CA GLU A 41 -10.96 -14.14 -2.47
C GLU A 41 -9.84 -15.05 -2.97
N ALA A 42 -9.86 -15.41 -4.26
CA ALA A 42 -8.80 -16.22 -4.86
C ALA A 42 -7.44 -15.53 -4.85
N GLN A 43 -7.40 -14.19 -4.95
CA GLN A 43 -6.17 -13.43 -4.83
C GLN A 43 -5.63 -13.46 -3.40
N ILE A 44 -6.51 -13.34 -2.40
CA ILE A 44 -6.13 -13.41 -0.98
C ILE A 44 -5.62 -14.81 -0.64
N GLU A 45 -6.30 -15.86 -1.06
CA GLU A 45 -5.81 -17.24 -0.90
C GLU A 45 -4.45 -17.47 -1.55
N GLN A 46 -4.25 -16.93 -2.75
CA GLN A 46 -2.98 -17.05 -3.45
C GLN A 46 -1.87 -16.26 -2.74
N MET A 47 -2.17 -15.06 -2.23
CA MET A 47 -1.25 -14.28 -1.41
C MET A 47 -0.84 -15.06 -0.15
N GLN A 48 -1.80 -15.66 0.55
CA GLN A 48 -1.52 -16.46 1.75
C GLN A 48 -0.60 -17.64 1.44
N LYS A 49 -0.82 -18.36 0.34
CA LYS A 49 0.08 -19.43 -0.12
C LYS A 49 1.50 -18.91 -0.33
N TRP A 50 1.66 -17.74 -0.95
CA TRP A 50 2.97 -17.12 -1.15
C TRP A 50 3.63 -16.64 0.15
N LEU A 51 2.84 -16.23 1.14
CA LEU A 51 3.35 -15.89 2.48
C LEU A 51 3.79 -17.15 3.25
N ASP A 52 3.05 -18.25 3.14
CA ASP A 52 3.45 -19.54 3.70
C ASP A 52 4.74 -20.07 3.06
N GLU A 53 4.88 -19.96 1.75
CA GLU A 53 6.11 -20.27 1.04
C GLU A 53 7.28 -19.40 1.52
N ALA A 54 7.07 -18.09 1.74
CA ALA A 54 8.09 -17.19 2.26
C ALA A 54 8.61 -17.68 3.64
N LYS A 55 7.68 -18.02 4.53
CA LYS A 55 8.03 -18.58 5.85
C LYS A 55 8.82 -19.86 5.72
N ALA A 56 8.36 -20.80 4.91
CA ALA A 56 9.01 -22.09 4.69
C ALA A 56 10.43 -21.96 4.11
N GLN A 57 10.66 -20.96 3.27
CA GLN A 57 11.95 -20.67 2.64
C GLN A 57 12.87 -19.78 3.52
N GLY A 58 12.41 -19.34 4.69
CA GLY A 58 13.18 -18.45 5.57
C GLY A 58 13.27 -17.01 5.11
N THR A 59 12.52 -16.60 4.07
CA THR A 59 12.38 -15.21 3.68
C THR A 59 11.74 -14.42 4.82
N LYS A 60 12.37 -13.32 5.22
CA LYS A 60 11.88 -12.51 6.35
C LYS A 60 11.17 -11.23 5.94
N LYS A 61 11.51 -10.68 4.78
CA LYS A 61 10.96 -9.41 4.29
C LYS A 61 10.02 -9.65 3.13
N VAL A 62 8.81 -9.10 3.22
CA VAL A 62 7.78 -9.22 2.18
C VAL A 62 7.19 -7.86 1.87
N PHE A 63 7.22 -7.50 0.60
CA PHE A 63 6.58 -6.31 0.07
C PHE A 63 5.35 -6.71 -0.73
N ILE A 64 4.19 -6.18 -0.35
CA ILE A 64 2.92 -6.46 -1.01
C ILE A 64 2.44 -5.16 -1.66
N SER A 65 2.15 -5.19 -2.94
CA SER A 65 1.68 -4.02 -3.68
C SER A 65 0.33 -4.28 -4.32
N PHE A 66 -0.61 -3.35 -4.14
CA PHE A 66 -1.90 -3.34 -4.81
C PHE A 66 -2.49 -1.92 -4.80
N HIS A 67 -3.40 -1.64 -5.74
CA HIS A 67 -3.82 -0.27 -6.02
C HIS A 67 -4.63 0.36 -4.88
N SER A 68 -5.78 -0.23 -4.53
CA SER A 68 -6.69 0.37 -3.55
C SER A 68 -6.17 0.21 -2.12
N PRO A 69 -6.15 1.28 -1.29
CA PRO A 69 -5.53 1.24 0.01
C PRO A 69 -6.34 0.47 1.06
N VAL A 70 -5.62 -0.11 2.01
CA VAL A 70 -6.21 -0.75 3.20
C VAL A 70 -6.77 0.29 4.16
N PHE A 71 -6.11 1.42 4.28
CA PHE A 71 -6.48 2.58 5.09
C PHE A 71 -6.39 3.84 4.26
N ALA A 72 -7.32 4.77 4.43
CA ALA A 72 -7.27 6.09 3.83
C ALA A 72 -8.07 7.10 4.66
N ARG A 73 -7.55 8.33 4.73
CA ARG A 73 -8.23 9.48 5.35
C ARG A 73 -8.71 10.51 4.34
N SER A 74 -8.37 10.33 3.10
CA SER A 74 -8.78 11.24 2.02
C SER A 74 -10.12 10.87 1.42
N GLY A 75 -10.56 11.73 0.48
CA GLY A 75 -11.88 11.68 -0.13
C GLY A 75 -12.25 10.43 -0.90
N MET A 76 -11.29 9.64 -1.38
CA MET A 76 -11.53 8.51 -2.27
C MET A 76 -11.76 7.18 -1.56
N GLY A 77 -11.40 7.08 -0.28
CA GLY A 77 -11.72 5.92 0.55
C GLY A 77 -10.75 4.74 0.46
N ALA A 78 -10.89 3.84 1.43
CA ALA A 78 -10.17 2.57 1.52
C ALA A 78 -11.04 1.41 1.00
N ILE A 79 -10.43 0.25 0.83
CA ILE A 79 -11.15 -1.01 0.54
C ILE A 79 -12.22 -1.23 1.63
N PRO A 80 -13.46 -1.59 1.27
CA PRO A 80 -14.51 -1.92 2.23
C PRO A 80 -14.05 -2.97 3.25
N ALA A 81 -14.52 -2.86 4.47
CA ALA A 81 -14.03 -3.67 5.61
C ALA A 81 -14.22 -5.18 5.41
N ASP A 82 -15.27 -5.58 4.74
CA ASP A 82 -15.60 -6.97 4.40
C ASP A 82 -14.69 -7.59 3.34
N GLN A 83 -13.93 -6.76 2.62
CA GLN A 83 -13.03 -7.18 1.53
C GLN A 83 -11.58 -6.77 1.77
N ASN A 84 -11.32 -6.19 2.92
CA ASN A 84 -10.03 -5.67 3.27
C ASN A 84 -9.06 -6.83 3.61
N PRO A 85 -7.91 -6.96 2.90
CA PRO A 85 -6.96 -8.04 3.12
C PRO A 85 -6.21 -7.94 4.45
N ARG A 86 -6.45 -6.90 5.24
CA ARG A 86 -5.70 -6.57 6.45
C ARG A 86 -5.53 -7.75 7.40
N LYS A 87 -6.63 -8.45 7.72
CA LYS A 87 -6.57 -9.58 8.65
C LYS A 87 -5.72 -10.73 8.11
N ALA A 88 -5.86 -11.01 6.81
CA ALA A 88 -5.07 -12.04 6.16
C ALA A 88 -3.57 -11.71 6.16
N ILE A 89 -3.21 -10.43 5.93
CA ILE A 89 -1.82 -9.96 5.97
C ILE A 89 -1.29 -9.96 7.41
N ALA A 90 -2.05 -9.42 8.36
CA ALA A 90 -1.63 -9.29 9.76
C ALA A 90 -1.37 -10.65 10.45
N ALA A 91 -2.02 -11.71 10.00
CA ALA A 91 -1.78 -13.06 10.51
C ALA A 91 -0.31 -13.51 10.38
N TYR A 92 0.44 -12.95 9.45
CA TYR A 92 1.85 -13.26 9.17
C TYR A 92 2.85 -12.30 9.81
N ALA A 93 2.40 -11.19 10.39
CA ALA A 93 3.28 -10.12 10.90
C ALA A 93 4.19 -10.53 12.07
N LYS A 94 3.90 -11.65 12.74
CA LYS A 94 4.78 -12.20 13.79
C LYS A 94 6.03 -12.87 13.22
N ASP A 95 5.95 -13.39 12.01
CA ASP A 95 7.00 -14.18 11.37
C ASP A 95 7.73 -13.42 10.27
N LEU A 96 7.04 -12.45 9.64
CA LEU A 96 7.48 -11.71 8.47
C LEU A 96 7.44 -10.19 8.73
N ASP A 97 8.48 -9.47 8.30
CA ASP A 97 8.49 -8.00 8.21
C ASP A 97 7.75 -7.59 6.93
N ILE A 98 6.47 -7.24 7.08
CA ILE A 98 5.59 -6.98 5.95
C ILE A 98 5.40 -5.48 5.76
N VAL A 99 5.57 -5.05 4.51
CA VAL A 99 5.28 -3.69 4.06
C VAL A 99 4.27 -3.75 2.92
N VAL A 100 3.20 -2.98 3.03
CA VAL A 100 2.16 -2.86 2.01
C VAL A 100 2.26 -1.49 1.33
N PHE A 101 2.31 -1.50 0.00
CA PHE A 101 2.32 -0.31 -0.84
C PHE A 101 0.99 -0.18 -1.57
N ASN A 102 0.36 0.96 -1.44
CA ASN A 102 -0.90 1.30 -2.08
C ASN A 102 -0.80 2.63 -2.85
N GLY A 103 -1.70 2.82 -3.79
CA GLY A 103 -1.93 4.06 -4.52
C GLY A 103 -3.37 4.54 -4.38
N HIS A 104 -4.04 4.83 -5.49
CA HIS A 104 -5.44 5.20 -5.64
C HIS A 104 -5.80 6.57 -5.09
N VAL A 105 -5.52 6.82 -3.85
CA VAL A 105 -5.77 8.10 -3.19
C VAL A 105 -4.56 9.00 -3.39
N HIS A 106 -4.78 10.20 -3.90
CA HIS A 106 -3.72 11.13 -4.28
C HIS A 106 -3.18 11.89 -3.07
N THR A 107 -2.85 11.14 -2.02
CA THR A 107 -2.18 11.62 -0.80
C THR A 107 -1.05 10.68 -0.43
N THR A 108 -0.21 11.10 0.49
CA THR A 108 0.76 10.20 1.12
C THR A 108 0.35 9.99 2.57
N GLU A 109 0.00 8.75 2.88
CA GLU A 109 -0.44 8.36 4.21
C GLU A 109 0.33 7.13 4.67
N LEU A 110 0.71 7.13 5.95
CA LEU A 110 1.51 6.07 6.55
C LEU A 110 0.81 5.53 7.78
N TYR A 111 0.77 4.21 7.87
CA TYR A 111 0.17 3.52 9.01
C TYR A 111 1.08 2.39 9.47
N GLN A 112 1.12 2.15 10.78
CA GLN A 112 1.67 0.94 11.35
C GLN A 112 0.61 0.31 12.22
N VAL A 113 0.09 -0.83 11.77
CA VAL A 113 -1.08 -1.49 12.38
C VAL A 113 -0.87 -3.00 12.39
N ASP A 114 -1.15 -3.64 13.51
CA ASP A 114 -1.03 -5.10 13.69
C ASP A 114 0.35 -5.66 13.26
N GLY A 115 1.42 -4.88 13.46
CA GLY A 115 2.78 -5.27 13.08
C GLY A 115 3.13 -5.07 11.60
N VAL A 116 2.20 -4.57 10.80
CA VAL A 116 2.37 -4.31 9.36
C VAL A 116 2.52 -2.83 9.10
N LYS A 117 3.44 -2.47 8.18
CA LYS A 117 3.60 -1.10 7.69
C LYS A 117 2.81 -0.91 6.39
N TYR A 118 1.99 0.13 6.32
CA TYR A 118 1.18 0.48 5.15
C TYR A 118 1.61 1.86 4.65
N LEU A 119 2.01 1.92 3.39
CA LEU A 119 2.39 3.16 2.71
C LEU A 119 1.45 3.39 1.54
N MET A 120 0.61 4.41 1.65
CA MET A 120 -0.16 4.92 0.54
C MET A 120 0.61 6.07 -0.10
N LEU A 121 1.01 5.89 -1.36
CA LEU A 121 1.97 6.74 -2.06
C LEU A 121 1.33 7.36 -3.31
N GLY A 122 0.35 8.23 -3.09
CA GLY A 122 -0.37 8.92 -4.16
C GLY A 122 0.20 10.30 -4.56
N GLY A 123 1.34 10.70 -4.02
CA GLY A 123 1.95 12.02 -4.26
C GLY A 123 2.78 12.15 -5.54
N GLY A 124 2.70 11.19 -6.48
CA GLY A 124 3.60 11.10 -7.63
C GLY A 124 3.26 11.97 -8.84
N GLY A 125 2.23 12.83 -8.78
CA GLY A 125 1.96 13.77 -9.88
C GLY A 125 0.51 14.01 -10.27
N ALA A 126 -0.44 13.27 -9.74
CA ALA A 126 -1.86 13.56 -9.90
C ALA A 126 -2.30 14.73 -9.00
N GLU A 127 -3.44 15.34 -9.30
CA GLU A 127 -4.09 16.30 -8.41
C GLU A 127 -4.32 15.67 -7.05
N GLN A 128 -3.95 16.37 -6.00
CA GLN A 128 -3.98 15.80 -4.66
C GLN A 128 -5.37 15.86 -4.03
N ASP A 129 -5.77 14.76 -3.43
CA ASP A 129 -7.03 14.65 -2.71
C ASP A 129 -6.97 15.40 -1.37
N PRO A 130 -8.02 16.13 -1.00
CA PRO A 130 -8.07 16.75 0.31
C PRO A 130 -8.23 15.71 1.41
N ILE A 131 -7.48 15.85 2.48
CA ILE A 131 -7.74 15.14 3.73
C ILE A 131 -8.87 15.88 4.43
N LEU A 132 -10.03 15.24 4.52
CA LEU A 132 -11.25 15.85 5.04
C LEU A 132 -11.50 15.40 6.48
N PRO A 133 -11.32 16.27 7.47
CA PRO A 133 -11.71 15.97 8.84
C PRO A 133 -13.19 15.60 8.92
N GLY A 134 -13.53 14.51 9.60
CA GLY A 134 -14.91 14.17 9.93
C GLY A 134 -15.70 13.39 8.89
N ARG A 135 -15.18 13.04 7.72
CA ARG A 135 -15.87 12.12 6.81
C ARG A 135 -15.85 10.69 7.37
N THR A 136 -17.00 10.22 7.76
CA THR A 136 -17.20 8.96 8.49
C THR A 136 -16.90 7.69 7.68
N HIS A 137 -17.10 7.74 6.36
CA HIS A 137 -16.81 6.60 5.47
C HIS A 137 -15.30 6.37 5.23
N MET A 138 -14.47 7.26 5.74
CA MET A 138 -12.99 7.23 5.63
C MET A 138 -12.31 7.03 6.97
N LYS A 139 -13.05 6.66 7.98
CA LYS A 139 -12.45 6.38 9.27
C LYS A 139 -11.46 5.24 9.15
N VAL A 140 -10.24 5.51 9.55
CA VAL A 140 -9.41 4.47 10.14
C VAL A 140 -10.26 3.80 11.20
N PRO A 141 -10.39 2.47 11.20
CA PRO A 141 -11.21 1.78 12.18
C PRO A 141 -10.92 2.26 13.60
N ASP A 142 -11.94 2.36 14.44
CA ASP A 142 -11.76 2.78 15.83
C ASP A 142 -10.72 1.91 16.52
N GLY A 143 -9.83 2.52 17.27
CA GLY A 143 -8.73 1.84 17.97
C GLY A 143 -7.41 1.77 17.20
N TYR A 144 -7.35 2.24 15.96
CA TYR A 144 -6.08 2.35 15.25
C TYR A 144 -5.45 3.73 15.46
N PRO A 145 -4.11 3.79 15.64
CA PRO A 145 -3.44 5.06 15.79
C PRO A 145 -3.63 5.91 14.53
N PRO A 146 -3.72 7.23 14.67
CA PRO A 146 -3.76 8.12 13.52
C PRO A 146 -2.51 7.90 12.67
N GLY A 147 -2.70 7.69 11.37
CA GLY A 147 -1.60 7.62 10.41
C GLY A 147 -0.84 8.94 10.33
N GLN A 148 0.41 8.87 9.97
CA GLN A 148 1.15 10.03 9.53
C GLN A 148 0.82 10.26 8.05
N TYR A 149 0.58 11.50 7.66
CA TYR A 149 0.27 11.83 6.27
C TYR A 149 0.84 13.19 5.88
N TRP A 150 1.17 13.28 4.61
CA TRP A 150 1.55 14.52 3.97
C TRP A 150 0.64 14.73 2.77
N LYS A 151 0.05 15.89 2.67
CA LYS A 151 -0.71 16.30 1.50
C LYS A 151 -0.10 17.57 0.93
N GLY A 152 -0.17 17.72 -0.39
CA GLY A 152 -0.09 19.02 -1.01
C GLY A 152 -1.41 19.78 -0.77
N ALA A 153 -1.38 21.09 -0.78
CA ALA A 153 -2.59 21.88 -0.89
C ALA A 153 -3.07 21.87 -2.36
N SER A 154 -4.36 22.12 -2.57
CA SER A 154 -4.89 22.38 -3.93
C SER A 154 -4.73 23.87 -4.26
N PRO A 155 -4.11 24.26 -5.38
CA PRO A 155 -3.49 23.43 -6.41
C PRO A 155 -2.29 22.64 -5.89
N ILE A 156 -1.78 21.68 -6.66
CA ILE A 156 -0.66 20.81 -6.27
C ILE A 156 0.52 21.68 -5.86
N GLU A 157 0.88 21.61 -4.58
CA GLU A 157 2.01 22.37 -4.03
C GLU A 157 3.26 21.52 -3.82
N GLU A 158 3.11 20.18 -3.89
CA GLU A 158 4.24 19.27 -3.75
C GLU A 158 4.02 17.93 -4.45
N TYR A 159 5.13 17.34 -4.85
CA TYR A 159 5.23 15.93 -5.24
C TYR A 159 6.11 15.18 -4.24
N ASN A 160 5.95 13.88 -4.18
CA ASN A 160 6.80 13.08 -3.31
C ASN A 160 6.99 11.65 -3.81
N TYR A 161 8.06 11.03 -3.33
CA TYR A 161 8.29 9.59 -3.43
C TYR A 161 8.96 9.07 -2.17
N VAL A 162 8.87 7.77 -1.96
CA VAL A 162 9.59 7.09 -0.88
C VAL A 162 10.72 6.26 -1.47
N LEU A 163 11.93 6.51 -0.99
CA LEU A 163 13.07 5.63 -1.20
C LEU A 163 13.05 4.54 -0.13
N VAL A 164 13.10 3.29 -0.56
CA VAL A 164 13.16 2.12 0.32
C VAL A 164 14.55 1.50 0.22
N ASP A 165 15.31 1.56 1.31
CA ASP A 165 16.65 0.96 1.40
C ASP A 165 16.57 -0.36 2.17
N VAL A 166 16.87 -1.45 1.47
CA VAL A 166 16.84 -2.80 2.01
C VAL A 166 18.25 -3.36 2.06
N LYS A 167 18.72 -3.63 3.27
CA LYS A 167 20.05 -4.24 3.49
C LYS A 167 19.89 -5.58 4.20
N PRO A 168 20.68 -6.61 3.83
CA PRO A 168 20.71 -7.88 4.54
C PRO A 168 20.97 -7.68 6.03
N GLY A 169 20.16 -8.33 6.88
CA GLY A 169 20.32 -8.28 8.33
C GLY A 169 20.04 -6.92 9.00
N LYS A 170 19.60 -5.92 8.25
CA LYS A 170 19.23 -4.59 8.77
C LYS A 170 17.72 -4.35 8.67
N PRO A 171 17.14 -3.52 9.53
CA PRO A 171 15.79 -3.00 9.31
C PRO A 171 15.68 -2.30 7.96
N THR A 172 14.50 -2.39 7.33
CA THR A 172 14.21 -1.63 6.12
C THR A 172 14.08 -0.17 6.47
N ALA A 173 14.83 0.70 5.79
CA ALA A 173 14.73 2.14 5.95
C ALA A 173 13.85 2.75 4.86
N PHE A 174 13.06 3.74 5.25
CA PHE A 174 12.14 4.44 4.36
C PHE A 174 12.41 5.94 4.46
N THR A 175 12.63 6.57 3.32
CA THR A 175 12.90 8.01 3.24
C THR A 175 11.90 8.66 2.29
N LEU A 176 11.04 9.52 2.81
CA LEU A 176 10.14 10.35 2.02
C LEU A 176 10.87 11.59 1.54
N ASN A 177 10.93 11.79 0.24
CA ASN A 177 11.46 12.97 -0.41
C ASN A 177 10.32 13.81 -0.98
N ARG A 178 10.26 15.10 -0.64
CA ARG A 178 9.19 16.03 -1.00
C ARG A 178 9.72 17.13 -1.90
N PHE A 179 9.03 17.42 -2.98
CA PHE A 179 9.45 18.36 -4.03
C PHE A 179 8.38 19.41 -4.26
N ARG A 180 8.81 20.64 -4.54
CA ARG A 180 7.92 21.67 -5.10
C ARG A 180 7.78 21.45 -6.61
N PRO A 181 6.63 21.82 -7.21
CA PRO A 181 6.49 21.78 -8.67
C PRO A 181 7.64 22.52 -9.35
N GLY A 182 8.24 21.87 -10.34
CA GLY A 182 9.35 22.43 -11.10
C GLY A 182 10.74 22.33 -10.45
N SER A 183 10.86 21.80 -9.23
CA SER A 183 12.15 21.59 -8.56
C SER A 183 12.66 20.17 -8.78
N ALA A 184 13.94 20.03 -9.11
CA ALA A 184 14.62 18.73 -9.13
C ALA A 184 15.17 18.32 -7.75
N GLU A 185 15.30 19.28 -6.82
CA GLU A 185 15.82 19.03 -5.49
C GLU A 185 14.68 18.96 -4.45
N PRO A 186 14.73 18.00 -3.52
CA PRO A 186 13.74 17.92 -2.47
C PRO A 186 13.86 19.12 -1.52
N PHE A 187 12.74 19.74 -1.18
CA PHE A 187 12.73 20.78 -0.13
C PHE A 187 12.66 20.19 1.28
N ALA A 188 12.27 18.92 1.40
CA ALA A 188 12.27 18.21 2.67
C ALA A 188 12.51 16.70 2.43
N THR A 189 13.24 16.09 3.36
CA THR A 189 13.51 14.66 3.43
C THR A 189 13.17 14.18 4.83
N VAL A 190 12.34 13.14 4.93
CA VAL A 190 11.80 12.64 6.20
C VAL A 190 12.02 11.14 6.31
N GLU A 191 12.68 10.69 7.37
CA GLU A 191 12.73 9.26 7.70
C GLU A 191 11.42 8.79 8.31
N LEU A 192 10.91 7.67 7.80
CA LEU A 192 9.63 7.10 8.19
C LEU A 192 9.82 5.87 9.07
N PHE A 193 8.85 5.59 9.94
CA PHE A 193 8.83 4.41 10.82
C PHE A 193 10.09 4.29 11.71
N LYS A 194 10.48 5.41 12.32
CA LYS A 194 11.58 5.44 13.31
C LYS A 194 11.25 4.66 14.56
#